data_98aec16b7100f29b997a46d55c26a412
#
_entry.id   98aec16b7100f29b997a46d55c26a412
#
_cell.length_a   1.000
_cell.length_b   1.000
_cell.length_c   1.000
_cell.angle_alpha   90.00
_cell.angle_beta   90.00
_cell.angle_gamma   90.00
#
_symmetry.space_group_name_H-M   'P 1'
#
loop_
_entity.id
_entity.type
_entity.pdbx_description
1 polymer ?
#
loop_
_entity_poly.entity_id
_entity_poly.type
_entity_poly.pdbx_seq_one_letter_code
_entity_poly.pdbx_strand_id
1 'polypeptide(L)'
;MMIDARKLHEWCSIPAERLVNHPSLRVRYRQVQDSREMGETMARDLVGEIEANNRLGQPTRAIIPCGPNCWYEPFTNLINATGTSLKNLHVFHMDECLDWQGRPLPERHPYNFQSQMVKHFYGGIRPELSVPTEQRHWLLPSTMEKVRTAIASAPIDITVGGWGQDGHVAYNQARRHPYHRVTLEEIRASTIRLQENNLDTILALAHRSFGAAYQFVPPMSVTLGLRECLSAKRVRVYSDTGAWKQTALRVALFSQPTAEYPMTLLQTHPDALVTATEETARHPISENPDWEFF
;
A
#
# COMPACT_ATOMS: atom_id res chain seq x y z
N MET A 1 -0.73 -19.88 -11.84
CA MET A 1 0.32 -20.19 -12.86
C MET A 1 1.53 -19.40 -12.42
N MET A 2 2.66 -20.06 -12.17
CA MET A 2 3.91 -19.34 -11.85
C MET A 2 4.34 -18.51 -13.06
N ILE A 3 4.88 -17.32 -12.81
CA ILE A 3 5.44 -16.49 -13.86
C ILE A 3 6.61 -17.23 -14.50
N ASP A 4 6.64 -17.24 -15.82
CA ASP A 4 7.75 -17.84 -16.58
C ASP A 4 9.06 -17.08 -16.27
N ALA A 5 10.12 -17.82 -15.91
CA ALA A 5 11.37 -17.24 -15.46
C ALA A 5 12.07 -16.41 -16.56
N ARG A 6 11.94 -16.79 -17.84
CA ARG A 6 12.53 -16.03 -18.95
C ARG A 6 11.80 -14.71 -19.17
N LYS A 7 10.46 -14.71 -19.08
CA LYS A 7 9.67 -13.47 -19.13
C LYS A 7 9.97 -12.56 -17.94
N LEU A 8 10.09 -13.15 -16.76
CA LEU A 8 10.49 -12.36 -15.58
C LEU A 8 11.86 -11.71 -15.78
N HIS A 9 12.82 -12.46 -16.31
CA HIS A 9 14.14 -11.95 -16.64
C HIS A 9 14.07 -10.80 -17.65
N GLU A 10 13.30 -10.96 -18.76
CA GLU A 10 13.05 -9.89 -19.73
C GLU A 10 12.57 -8.59 -19.04
N TRP A 11 11.56 -8.69 -18.19
CA TRP A 11 11.01 -7.51 -17.51
C TRP A 11 12.01 -6.90 -16.53
N CYS A 12 12.77 -7.73 -15.81
CA CYS A 12 13.80 -7.27 -14.88
C CYS A 12 15.02 -6.67 -15.57
N SER A 13 15.26 -7.01 -16.83
CA SER A 13 16.33 -6.43 -17.64
C SER A 13 16.00 -5.05 -18.23
N ILE A 14 14.75 -4.58 -18.12
CA ILE A 14 14.38 -3.24 -18.62
C ILE A 14 14.99 -2.18 -17.69
N PRO A 15 15.85 -1.27 -18.20
CA PRO A 15 16.41 -0.18 -17.42
C PRO A 15 15.34 0.75 -16.84
N ALA A 16 15.60 1.33 -15.67
CA ALA A 16 14.65 2.17 -14.94
C ALA A 16 14.12 3.35 -15.77
N GLU A 17 14.99 3.99 -16.51
CA GLU A 17 14.67 5.13 -17.37
C GLU A 17 13.74 4.80 -18.54
N ARG A 18 13.64 3.52 -18.91
CA ARG A 18 12.74 3.05 -19.98
C ARG A 18 11.37 2.64 -19.48
N LEU A 19 11.13 2.63 -18.16
CA LEU A 19 9.86 2.18 -17.61
C LEU A 19 8.72 3.18 -17.82
N VAL A 20 8.98 4.49 -17.63
CA VAL A 20 7.92 5.51 -17.55
C VAL A 20 7.02 5.54 -18.79
N ASN A 21 7.59 5.37 -19.98
CA ASN A 21 6.87 5.40 -21.25
C ASN A 21 6.95 4.08 -22.01
N HIS A 22 7.15 2.97 -21.31
CA HIS A 22 7.28 1.68 -21.97
C HIS A 22 5.95 1.27 -22.64
N PRO A 23 5.95 0.90 -23.93
CA PRO A 23 4.71 0.66 -24.71
C PRO A 23 3.88 -0.53 -24.19
N SER A 24 4.49 -1.44 -23.43
CA SER A 24 3.83 -2.64 -22.88
C SER A 24 3.33 -2.44 -21.45
N LEU A 25 3.30 -1.22 -20.91
CA LEU A 25 2.74 -0.95 -19.60
C LEU A 25 1.26 -1.36 -19.54
N ARG A 26 0.90 -2.09 -18.50
CA ARG A 26 -0.47 -2.56 -18.25
C ARG A 26 -1.21 -1.76 -17.20
N VAL A 27 -0.49 -0.90 -16.48
CA VAL A 27 -1.03 0.05 -15.51
C VAL A 27 -0.25 1.35 -15.64
N ARG A 28 -0.89 2.48 -15.36
CA ARG A 28 -0.20 3.77 -15.38
C ARG A 28 0.92 3.79 -14.35
N TYR A 29 2.06 4.31 -14.74
CA TYR A 29 3.26 4.37 -13.92
C TYR A 29 3.83 5.78 -13.86
N ARG A 30 4.26 6.18 -12.67
CA ARG A 30 4.98 7.43 -12.40
C ARG A 30 6.27 7.10 -11.65
N GLN A 31 7.36 7.69 -12.06
CA GLN A 31 8.63 7.61 -11.35
C GLN A 31 8.94 8.96 -10.71
N VAL A 32 9.44 8.93 -9.49
CA VAL A 32 9.92 10.07 -8.72
C VAL A 32 11.36 9.83 -8.32
N GLN A 33 12.10 10.88 -8.00
CA GLN A 33 13.52 10.80 -7.75
C GLN A 33 13.85 10.00 -6.48
N ASP A 34 13.23 10.38 -5.35
CA ASP A 34 13.57 9.87 -4.02
C ASP A 34 12.36 9.81 -3.08
N SER A 35 12.59 9.40 -1.81
CA SER A 35 11.55 9.32 -0.78
C SER A 35 10.95 10.67 -0.43
N ARG A 36 11.69 11.78 -0.57
CA ARG A 36 11.18 13.13 -0.31
C ARG A 36 10.15 13.51 -1.36
N GLU A 37 10.50 13.40 -2.63
CA GLU A 37 9.56 13.67 -3.73
C GLU A 37 8.36 12.72 -3.70
N MET A 38 8.58 11.45 -3.29
CA MET A 38 7.50 10.49 -3.06
C MET A 38 6.52 11.00 -2.00
N GLY A 39 7.03 11.41 -0.85
CA GLY A 39 6.21 11.92 0.26
C GLY A 39 5.40 13.16 -0.13
N GLU A 40 6.03 14.12 -0.80
CA GLU A 40 5.36 15.32 -1.33
C GLU A 40 4.29 14.96 -2.37
N THR A 41 4.57 13.96 -3.21
CA THR A 41 3.64 13.50 -4.23
C THR A 41 2.43 12.80 -3.64
N MET A 42 2.63 11.92 -2.64
CA MET A 42 1.53 11.29 -1.90
C MET A 42 0.67 12.33 -1.19
N ALA A 43 1.30 13.32 -0.54
CA ALA A 43 0.59 14.41 0.13
C ALA A 43 -0.28 15.19 -0.86
N ARG A 44 0.29 15.61 -2.00
CA ARG A 44 -0.45 16.35 -3.04
C ARG A 44 -1.62 15.55 -3.63
N ASP A 45 -1.42 14.25 -3.90
CA ASP A 45 -2.46 13.39 -4.46
C ASP A 45 -3.68 13.30 -3.52
N LEU A 46 -3.46 13.14 -2.21
CA LEU A 46 -4.56 13.07 -1.23
C LEU A 46 -5.17 14.45 -0.93
N VAL A 47 -4.33 15.49 -0.73
CA VAL A 47 -4.83 16.85 -0.45
C VAL A 47 -5.64 17.39 -1.62
N GLY A 48 -5.22 17.12 -2.85
CA GLY A 48 -5.97 17.53 -4.05
C GLY A 48 -7.39 16.95 -4.09
N GLU A 49 -7.57 15.68 -3.67
CA GLU A 49 -8.88 15.05 -3.55
C GLU A 49 -9.73 15.71 -2.44
N ILE A 50 -9.11 15.95 -1.27
CA ILE A 50 -9.78 16.59 -0.13
C ILE A 50 -10.25 17.99 -0.50
N GLU A 51 -9.39 18.79 -1.13
CA GLU A 51 -9.73 20.16 -1.53
C GLU A 51 -10.81 20.19 -2.60
N ALA A 52 -10.78 19.26 -3.56
CA ALA A 52 -11.80 19.16 -4.60
C ALA A 52 -13.18 18.91 -3.96
N ASN A 53 -13.25 17.96 -3.03
CA ASN A 53 -14.51 17.64 -2.34
C ASN A 53 -14.93 18.75 -1.38
N ASN A 54 -14.02 19.39 -0.65
CA ASN A 54 -14.30 20.51 0.23
C ASN A 54 -14.94 21.69 -0.53
N ARG A 55 -14.43 22.00 -1.75
CA ARG A 55 -15.04 23.04 -2.60
C ARG A 55 -16.48 22.74 -3.01
N LEU A 56 -16.84 21.46 -3.07
CA LEU A 56 -18.20 21.01 -3.38
C LEU A 56 -19.07 20.80 -2.13
N GLY A 57 -18.53 21.04 -0.94
CA GLY A 57 -19.22 20.77 0.33
C GLY A 57 -19.44 19.28 0.59
N GLN A 58 -18.66 18.41 -0.06
CA GLN A 58 -18.80 16.96 0.05
C GLN A 58 -17.71 16.35 0.96
N PRO A 59 -18.02 15.25 1.66
CA PRO A 59 -17.00 14.51 2.40
C PRO A 59 -16.04 13.81 1.44
N THR A 60 -14.78 13.67 1.89
CA THR A 60 -13.78 12.78 1.27
C THR A 60 -13.71 11.49 2.07
N ARG A 61 -13.77 10.36 1.39
CA ARG A 61 -13.66 9.03 1.99
C ARG A 61 -12.39 8.37 1.46
N ALA A 62 -11.38 8.24 2.31
CA ALA A 62 -10.06 7.76 1.93
C ALA A 62 -9.67 6.49 2.69
N ILE A 63 -9.18 5.47 1.98
CA ILE A 63 -8.44 4.35 2.55
C ILE A 63 -6.97 4.76 2.55
N ILE A 64 -6.31 4.72 3.72
CA ILE A 64 -4.89 5.10 3.84
C ILE A 64 -4.08 4.02 4.57
N PRO A 65 -2.78 3.86 4.22
CA PRO A 65 -1.89 2.91 4.86
C PRO A 65 -1.16 3.55 6.04
N CYS A 66 -0.57 2.72 6.89
CA CYS A 66 0.48 3.19 7.80
C CYS A 66 1.80 3.44 7.03
N GLY A 67 2.21 2.55 6.15
CA GLY A 67 3.43 2.70 5.35
C GLY A 67 3.17 2.84 3.84
N PRO A 68 4.04 3.51 3.07
CA PRO A 68 5.31 4.15 3.44
C PRO A 68 5.13 5.39 4.31
N ASN A 69 6.14 5.74 5.13
CA ASN A 69 6.02 6.82 6.12
C ASN A 69 6.47 8.19 5.59
N CYS A 70 7.11 8.23 4.44
CA CYS A 70 7.72 9.43 3.87
C CYS A 70 6.73 10.60 3.63
N TRP A 71 5.43 10.32 3.61
CA TRP A 71 4.40 11.33 3.34
C TRP A 71 3.80 12.02 4.57
N TYR A 72 4.06 11.53 5.79
CA TYR A 72 3.45 12.08 6.99
C TYR A 72 3.79 13.55 7.20
N GLU A 73 5.07 13.88 7.22
CA GLU A 73 5.53 15.26 7.38
C GLU A 73 5.13 16.14 6.20
N PRO A 74 5.34 15.79 4.92
CA PRO A 74 4.86 16.55 3.78
C PRO A 74 3.35 16.81 3.80
N PHE A 75 2.53 15.82 4.15
CA PHE A 75 1.09 15.96 4.26
C PHE A 75 0.71 16.95 5.37
N THR A 76 1.28 16.78 6.56
CA THR A 76 1.05 17.64 7.71
C THR A 76 1.44 19.09 7.41
N ASN A 77 2.62 19.29 6.83
CA ASN A 77 3.12 20.61 6.46
C ASN A 77 2.21 21.27 5.41
N LEU A 78 1.77 20.52 4.40
CA LEU A 78 0.87 21.03 3.37
C LEU A 78 -0.48 21.45 3.96
N ILE A 79 -1.12 20.59 4.77
CA ILE A 79 -2.38 20.88 5.46
C ILE A 79 -2.26 22.13 6.35
N ASN A 80 -1.20 22.19 7.15
CA ASN A 80 -1.00 23.33 8.06
C ASN A 80 -0.70 24.64 7.33
N ALA A 81 0.04 24.58 6.22
CA ALA A 81 0.39 25.76 5.43
C ALA A 81 -0.80 26.30 4.62
N THR A 82 -1.60 25.42 4.01
CA THR A 82 -2.76 25.82 3.20
C THR A 82 -4.01 26.11 4.04
N GLY A 83 -4.07 25.65 5.29
CA GLY A 83 -5.27 25.71 6.13
C GLY A 83 -6.38 24.77 5.64
N THR A 84 -6.06 23.74 4.87
CA THR A 84 -7.03 22.79 4.32
C THR A 84 -7.73 22.03 5.45
N SER A 85 -9.06 22.16 5.53
CA SER A 85 -9.85 21.51 6.57
C SER A 85 -9.99 20.00 6.29
N LEU A 86 -9.71 19.17 7.28
CA LEU A 86 -9.96 17.74 7.28
C LEU A 86 -11.24 17.35 8.04
N LYS A 87 -12.10 18.32 8.38
CA LYS A 87 -13.32 18.08 9.16
C LYS A 87 -14.33 17.16 8.43
N ASN A 88 -14.27 17.11 7.10
CA ASN A 88 -15.13 16.27 6.28
C ASN A 88 -14.37 15.04 5.73
N LEU A 89 -13.18 14.74 6.23
CA LEU A 89 -12.40 13.57 5.82
C LEU A 89 -12.75 12.36 6.69
N HIS A 90 -13.22 11.28 6.06
CA HIS A 90 -13.36 9.97 6.67
C HIS A 90 -12.15 9.11 6.28
N VAL A 91 -11.39 8.68 7.27
CA VAL A 91 -10.19 7.86 7.09
C VAL A 91 -10.49 6.42 7.46
N PHE A 92 -10.30 5.51 6.51
CA PHE A 92 -10.34 4.07 6.72
C PHE A 92 -8.90 3.55 6.75
N HIS A 93 -8.44 3.14 7.93
CA HIS A 93 -7.09 2.57 8.07
C HIS A 93 -7.06 1.19 7.42
N MET A 94 -6.06 0.98 6.56
CA MET A 94 -5.99 -0.16 5.64
C MET A 94 -5.81 -1.49 6.36
N ASP A 95 -5.03 -1.49 7.45
CA ASP A 95 -4.62 -2.69 8.17
C ASP A 95 -4.08 -2.38 9.57
N GLU A 96 -3.92 -3.43 10.37
CA GLU A 96 -3.20 -3.41 11.65
C GLU A 96 -2.47 -4.73 11.86
N CYS A 97 -1.27 -4.66 12.44
CA CYS A 97 -0.51 -5.84 12.83
C CYS A 97 -1.00 -6.40 14.17
N LEU A 98 -0.96 -7.72 14.27
CA LEU A 98 -1.48 -8.46 15.42
C LEU A 98 -0.46 -9.48 15.93
N ASP A 99 -0.58 -9.85 17.21
CA ASP A 99 0.16 -10.97 17.77
C ASP A 99 -0.36 -12.32 17.23
N TRP A 100 0.28 -13.41 17.62
CA TRP A 100 -0.10 -14.77 17.20
C TRP A 100 -1.49 -15.22 17.69
N GLN A 101 -2.08 -14.54 18.66
CA GLN A 101 -3.44 -14.76 19.14
C GLN A 101 -4.47 -13.86 18.44
N GLY A 102 -4.05 -13.05 17.46
CA GLY A 102 -4.92 -12.10 16.77
C GLY A 102 -5.28 -10.87 17.60
N ARG A 103 -4.47 -10.51 18.61
CA ARG A 103 -4.69 -9.35 19.47
C ARG A 103 -3.86 -8.17 19.00
N PRO A 104 -4.32 -6.92 19.20
CA PRO A 104 -3.52 -5.73 18.96
C PRO A 104 -2.17 -5.77 19.71
N LEU A 105 -1.12 -5.29 19.05
CA LEU A 105 0.21 -5.19 19.64
C LEU A 105 0.25 -4.13 20.76
N PRO A 106 1.22 -4.20 21.69
CA PRO A 106 1.44 -3.13 22.66
C PRO A 106 1.63 -1.78 21.97
N GLU A 107 1.13 -0.69 22.58
CA GLU A 107 1.16 0.67 22.02
C GLU A 107 2.56 1.12 21.58
N ARG A 108 3.62 0.71 22.30
CA ARG A 108 5.01 1.08 21.97
C ARG A 108 5.68 0.14 20.97
N HIS A 109 4.97 -0.87 20.47
CA HIS A 109 5.52 -1.75 19.46
C HIS A 109 5.71 -1.00 18.13
N PRO A 110 6.87 -1.11 17.44
CA PRO A 110 7.12 -0.36 16.20
C PRO A 110 6.12 -0.68 15.06
N TYR A 111 5.46 -1.83 15.12
CA TYR A 111 4.41 -2.23 14.19
C TYR A 111 2.98 -2.12 14.77
N ASN A 112 2.76 -1.32 15.81
CA ASN A 112 1.41 -0.89 16.17
C ASN A 112 1.05 0.31 15.29
N PHE A 113 0.31 0.06 14.21
CA PHE A 113 0.03 1.06 13.18
C PHE A 113 -0.86 2.18 13.69
N GLN A 114 -1.83 1.86 14.55
CA GLN A 114 -2.67 2.87 15.18
C GLN A 114 -1.84 3.89 15.94
N SER A 115 -0.92 3.44 16.79
CA SER A 115 -0.04 4.33 17.57
C SER A 115 0.88 5.16 16.69
N GLN A 116 1.44 4.56 15.62
CA GLN A 116 2.28 5.28 14.65
C GLN A 116 1.47 6.38 13.96
N MET A 117 0.26 6.07 13.50
CA MET A 117 -0.60 7.05 12.83
C MET A 117 -1.07 8.16 13.78
N VAL A 118 -1.45 7.83 15.01
CA VAL A 118 -1.84 8.84 16.02
C VAL A 118 -0.69 9.80 16.30
N LYS A 119 0.51 9.27 16.47
CA LYS A 119 1.69 10.06 16.85
C LYS A 119 2.24 10.87 15.67
N HIS A 120 2.43 10.24 14.52
CA HIS A 120 3.23 10.81 13.44
C HIS A 120 2.40 11.42 12.29
N PHE A 121 1.17 10.94 12.09
CA PHE A 121 0.28 11.48 11.07
C PHE A 121 -0.68 12.53 11.68
N TYR A 122 -1.54 12.12 12.62
CA TYR A 122 -2.52 13.03 13.20
C TYR A 122 -1.90 14.07 14.14
N GLY A 123 -0.86 13.67 14.88
CA GLY A 123 -0.24 14.53 15.91
C GLY A 123 0.46 15.79 15.38
N GLY A 124 0.82 15.82 14.11
CA GLY A 124 1.43 16.98 13.48
C GLY A 124 0.44 17.99 12.88
N ILE A 125 -0.84 17.63 12.76
CA ILE A 125 -1.88 18.46 12.16
C ILE A 125 -2.46 19.40 13.23
N ARG A 126 -2.59 20.70 12.92
CA ARG A 126 -3.23 21.65 13.83
C ARG A 126 -4.64 21.15 14.23
N PRO A 127 -5.00 21.19 15.53
CA PRO A 127 -6.26 20.59 16.03
C PRO A 127 -7.52 21.08 15.33
N GLU A 128 -7.58 22.37 14.98
CA GLU A 128 -8.71 22.99 14.29
C GLU A 128 -8.89 22.49 12.86
N LEU A 129 -7.85 21.95 12.23
CA LEU A 129 -7.88 21.38 10.87
C LEU A 129 -8.06 19.86 10.87
N SER A 130 -7.77 19.18 11.97
CA SER A 130 -7.61 17.74 12.03
C SER A 130 -8.91 16.98 11.81
N VAL A 131 -8.74 15.71 11.40
CA VAL A 131 -9.84 14.74 11.22
C VAL A 131 -10.51 14.50 12.57
N PRO A 132 -11.85 14.62 12.68
CA PRO A 132 -12.58 14.24 13.89
C PRO A 132 -12.32 12.78 14.28
N THR A 133 -12.25 12.51 15.58
CA THR A 133 -11.90 11.16 16.07
C THR A 133 -12.88 10.08 15.59
N GLU A 134 -14.17 10.42 15.52
CA GLU A 134 -15.24 9.54 15.04
C GLU A 134 -15.17 9.22 13.55
N GLN A 135 -14.41 9.99 12.76
CA GLN A 135 -14.17 9.77 11.34
C GLN A 135 -12.86 9.00 11.07
N ARG A 136 -12.11 8.64 12.12
CA ARG A 136 -10.91 7.80 12.05
C ARG A 136 -11.32 6.34 12.24
N HIS A 137 -11.62 5.64 11.16
CA HIS A 137 -12.11 4.27 11.19
C HIS A 137 -10.92 3.30 11.32
N TRP A 138 -10.55 3.00 12.56
CA TRP A 138 -9.47 2.05 12.87
C TRP A 138 -9.92 0.61 12.59
N LEU A 139 -9.10 -0.12 11.84
CA LEU A 139 -9.34 -1.52 11.55
C LEU A 139 -8.64 -2.39 12.60
N LEU A 140 -9.42 -2.87 13.55
CA LEU A 140 -9.01 -3.77 14.62
C LEU A 140 -9.92 -5.00 14.59
N PRO A 141 -9.53 -6.14 15.19
CA PRO A 141 -10.42 -7.30 15.31
C PRO A 141 -11.80 -6.98 15.89
N SER A 142 -11.86 -6.08 16.88
CA SER A 142 -13.11 -5.64 17.52
C SER A 142 -13.94 -4.66 16.69
N THR A 143 -13.38 -4.03 15.65
CA THR A 143 -14.07 -3.00 14.85
C THR A 143 -14.37 -3.44 13.42
N MET A 144 -14.00 -4.66 13.02
CA MET A 144 -14.13 -5.16 11.65
C MET A 144 -15.52 -4.93 11.06
N GLU A 145 -16.58 -5.30 11.77
CA GLU A 145 -17.96 -5.15 11.28
C GLU A 145 -18.39 -3.68 11.19
N LYS A 146 -17.97 -2.84 12.14
CA LYS A 146 -18.20 -1.40 12.08
C LYS A 146 -17.54 -0.77 10.87
N VAL A 147 -16.27 -1.14 10.59
CA VAL A 147 -15.53 -0.64 9.42
C VAL A 147 -16.16 -1.16 8.14
N ARG A 148 -16.55 -2.44 8.07
CA ARG A 148 -17.23 -3.03 6.91
C ARG A 148 -18.51 -2.26 6.56
N THR A 149 -19.35 -2.03 7.57
CA THR A 149 -20.61 -1.28 7.41
C THR A 149 -20.32 0.16 6.96
N ALA A 150 -19.34 0.81 7.59
CA ALA A 150 -18.97 2.18 7.26
C ALA A 150 -18.43 2.29 5.82
N ILE A 151 -17.57 1.37 5.36
CA ILE A 151 -17.08 1.37 3.96
C ILE A 151 -18.26 1.17 2.98
N ALA A 152 -19.15 0.24 3.28
CA ALA A 152 -20.28 -0.08 2.40
C ALA A 152 -21.34 1.04 2.32
N SER A 153 -21.36 1.99 3.27
CA SER A 153 -22.40 3.03 3.35
C SER A 153 -22.34 4.08 2.25
N ALA A 154 -21.18 4.31 1.63
CA ALA A 154 -21.00 5.24 0.51
C ALA A 154 -19.68 4.91 -0.25
N PRO A 155 -19.53 5.38 -1.50
CA PRO A 155 -18.33 5.17 -2.30
C PRO A 155 -17.04 5.71 -1.61
N ILE A 156 -15.93 5.02 -1.80
CA ILE A 156 -14.60 5.51 -1.45
C ILE A 156 -14.08 6.38 -2.59
N ASP A 157 -13.55 7.56 -2.28
CA ASP A 157 -13.02 8.47 -3.29
C ASP A 157 -11.61 8.08 -3.71
N ILE A 158 -10.76 7.77 -2.73
CA ILE A 158 -9.37 7.42 -3.00
C ILE A 158 -8.87 6.31 -2.07
N THR A 159 -8.15 5.35 -2.64
CA THR A 159 -7.26 4.44 -1.90
C THR A 159 -5.83 4.88 -2.13
N VAL A 160 -5.14 5.19 -1.03
CA VAL A 160 -3.70 5.42 -0.99
C VAL A 160 -3.06 4.22 -0.32
N GLY A 161 -2.01 3.63 -0.89
CA GLY A 161 -1.41 2.42 -0.34
C GLY A 161 0.05 2.24 -0.75
N GLY A 162 0.67 1.21 -0.18
CA GLY A 162 1.95 0.67 -0.63
C GLY A 162 1.79 -0.73 -1.20
N TRP A 163 2.91 -1.36 -1.57
CA TRP A 163 2.93 -2.78 -1.89
C TRP A 163 4.11 -3.47 -1.21
N GLY A 164 3.98 -4.78 -0.98
CA GLY A 164 5.05 -5.62 -0.45
C GLY A 164 5.97 -6.21 -1.54
N GLN A 165 7.02 -6.92 -1.11
CA GLN A 165 7.96 -7.61 -1.99
C GLN A 165 7.31 -8.71 -2.84
N ASP A 166 6.22 -9.29 -2.37
CA ASP A 166 5.37 -10.26 -3.05
C ASP A 166 4.19 -9.59 -3.79
N GLY A 167 4.21 -8.27 -3.92
CA GLY A 167 3.16 -7.50 -4.60
C GLY A 167 1.83 -7.43 -3.83
N HIS A 168 1.81 -7.70 -2.53
CA HIS A 168 0.59 -7.47 -1.76
C HIS A 168 0.25 -5.98 -1.65
N VAL A 169 -1.03 -5.67 -1.68
CA VAL A 169 -1.59 -4.36 -1.33
C VAL A 169 -2.41 -4.56 -0.06
N ALA A 170 -2.25 -3.71 0.96
CA ALA A 170 -2.62 -4.03 2.33
C ALA A 170 -1.89 -5.33 2.74
N TYR A 171 -2.53 -6.25 3.46
CA TYR A 171 -1.96 -7.59 3.67
C TYR A 171 -2.62 -8.65 2.79
N ASN A 172 -3.08 -8.28 1.58
CA ASN A 172 -3.66 -9.23 0.62
C ASN A 172 -2.56 -10.01 -0.10
N GLN A 173 -2.14 -11.09 0.53
CA GLN A 173 -1.06 -11.97 0.11
C GLN A 173 -1.62 -13.27 -0.47
N ALA A 174 -1.02 -13.78 -1.54
CA ALA A 174 -1.27 -15.15 -1.98
C ALA A 174 -0.70 -16.12 -0.93
N ARG A 175 -1.55 -16.94 -0.34
CA ARG A 175 -1.10 -17.93 0.63
C ARG A 175 -0.23 -18.96 -0.06
N ARG A 176 1.03 -19.07 0.37
CA ARG A 176 2.00 -20.03 -0.14
C ARG A 176 1.91 -21.33 0.67
N HIS A 177 0.99 -22.20 0.28
CA HIS A 177 0.79 -23.47 0.94
C HIS A 177 0.68 -24.61 -0.09
N PRO A 178 1.35 -25.75 0.12
CA PRO A 178 1.38 -26.84 -0.87
C PRO A 178 0.00 -27.43 -1.20
N TYR A 179 -0.92 -27.38 -0.23
CA TYR A 179 -2.26 -27.95 -0.37
C TYR A 179 -3.39 -26.92 -0.53
N HIS A 180 -3.06 -25.64 -0.50
CA HIS A 180 -4.06 -24.57 -0.66
C HIS A 180 -3.53 -23.51 -1.62
N ARG A 181 -4.17 -23.42 -2.77
CA ARG A 181 -3.87 -22.39 -3.77
C ARG A 181 -4.99 -21.37 -3.79
N VAL A 182 -4.64 -20.11 -3.60
CA VAL A 182 -5.57 -18.99 -3.76
C VAL A 182 -5.66 -18.68 -5.25
N THR A 183 -6.88 -18.60 -5.77
CA THR A 183 -7.15 -18.16 -7.14
C THR A 183 -7.11 -16.64 -7.26
N LEU A 184 -6.98 -16.13 -8.47
CA LEU A 184 -7.06 -14.70 -8.75
C LEU A 184 -8.43 -14.11 -8.37
N GLU A 185 -9.49 -14.88 -8.57
CA GLU A 185 -10.85 -14.48 -8.24
C GLU A 185 -11.06 -14.37 -6.73
N GLU A 186 -10.59 -15.36 -5.96
CA GLU A 186 -10.66 -15.34 -4.49
C GLU A 186 -9.90 -14.14 -3.91
N ILE A 187 -8.69 -13.84 -4.41
CA ILE A 187 -7.94 -12.68 -3.94
C ILE A 187 -8.62 -11.37 -4.31
N ARG A 188 -9.17 -11.26 -5.52
CA ARG A 188 -9.93 -10.10 -5.99
C ARG A 188 -11.19 -9.88 -5.15
N ALA A 189 -11.90 -10.95 -4.82
CA ALA A 189 -13.13 -10.92 -4.03
C ALA A 189 -12.89 -10.83 -2.52
N SER A 190 -11.62 -10.85 -2.08
CA SER A 190 -11.28 -10.81 -0.67
C SER A 190 -11.82 -9.57 0.03
N THR A 191 -12.29 -9.75 1.26
CA THR A 191 -12.85 -8.69 2.11
C THR A 191 -12.07 -8.57 3.40
N ILE A 192 -12.49 -7.65 4.27
CA ILE A 192 -11.93 -7.47 5.62
C ILE A 192 -11.81 -8.82 6.32
N ARG A 193 -10.60 -9.13 6.80
CA ARG A 193 -10.31 -10.40 7.47
C ARG A 193 -9.07 -10.34 8.36
N LEU A 194 -8.98 -11.30 9.25
CA LEU A 194 -7.74 -11.68 9.92
C LEU A 194 -6.97 -12.65 9.02
N GLN A 195 -5.66 -12.56 9.02
CA GLN A 195 -4.82 -13.51 8.31
C GLN A 195 -3.43 -13.64 8.91
N GLU A 196 -2.77 -14.76 8.63
CA GLU A 196 -1.35 -14.94 8.86
C GLU A 196 -0.55 -14.18 7.81
N ASN A 197 0.56 -13.56 8.20
CA ASN A 197 1.50 -12.94 7.30
C ASN A 197 2.39 -14.01 6.67
N ASN A 198 2.65 -13.90 5.35
CA ASN A 198 3.52 -14.84 4.66
C ASN A 198 4.96 -14.76 5.19
N LEU A 199 5.67 -15.89 5.15
CA LEU A 199 7.04 -15.99 5.64
C LEU A 199 8.00 -15.00 4.94
N ASP A 200 7.84 -14.78 3.66
CA ASP A 200 8.62 -13.79 2.91
C ASP A 200 8.42 -12.37 3.43
N THR A 201 7.21 -11.98 3.83
CA THR A 201 6.94 -10.71 4.51
C THR A 201 7.60 -10.66 5.87
N ILE A 202 7.46 -11.72 6.67
CA ILE A 202 8.07 -11.80 8.00
C ILE A 202 9.59 -11.66 7.91
N LEU A 203 10.24 -12.38 7.00
CA LEU A 203 11.70 -12.30 6.80
C LEU A 203 12.13 -10.91 6.30
N ALA A 204 11.40 -10.34 5.36
CA ALA A 204 11.67 -9.02 4.85
C ALA A 204 11.63 -7.94 5.95
N LEU A 205 10.57 -7.95 6.76
CA LEU A 205 10.43 -7.02 7.88
C LEU A 205 11.46 -7.28 9.00
N ALA A 206 11.81 -8.55 9.25
CA ALA A 206 12.85 -8.89 10.21
C ALA A 206 14.21 -8.31 9.82
N HIS A 207 14.63 -8.48 8.56
CA HIS A 207 15.86 -7.89 8.04
C HIS A 207 15.87 -6.37 8.11
N ARG A 208 14.75 -5.75 7.71
CA ARG A 208 14.63 -4.30 7.66
C ARG A 208 14.65 -3.65 9.05
N SER A 209 13.97 -4.25 10.04
CA SER A 209 13.64 -3.55 11.29
C SER A 209 14.22 -4.18 12.55
N PHE A 210 14.59 -5.46 12.51
CA PHE A 210 14.94 -6.22 13.72
C PHE A 210 16.27 -7.00 13.59
N GLY A 211 17.15 -6.62 12.65
CA GLY A 211 18.44 -7.32 12.47
C GLY A 211 18.28 -8.83 12.21
N ALA A 212 17.26 -9.19 11.42
CA ALA A 212 16.86 -10.56 11.09
C ALA A 212 16.21 -11.36 12.25
N ALA A 213 15.86 -10.73 13.38
CA ALA A 213 15.13 -11.38 14.46
C ALA A 213 13.62 -11.49 14.11
N TYR A 214 13.28 -12.50 13.30
CA TYR A 214 11.91 -12.73 12.80
C TYR A 214 10.89 -12.97 13.91
N GLN A 215 11.31 -13.39 15.10
CA GLN A 215 10.48 -13.60 16.29
C GLN A 215 9.78 -12.32 16.77
N PHE A 216 10.33 -11.15 16.42
CA PHE A 216 9.74 -9.85 16.78
C PHE A 216 8.81 -9.28 15.71
N VAL A 217 8.73 -9.91 14.56
CA VAL A 217 7.80 -9.48 13.51
C VAL A 217 6.40 -10.01 13.84
N PRO A 218 5.36 -9.15 13.76
CA PRO A 218 4.00 -9.59 13.99
C PRO A 218 3.59 -10.70 13.00
N PRO A 219 3.12 -11.86 13.48
CA PRO A 219 2.82 -12.99 12.59
C PRO A 219 1.45 -12.90 11.93
N MET A 220 0.57 -12.03 12.42
CA MET A 220 -0.78 -11.87 11.91
C MET A 220 -1.11 -10.41 11.63
N SER A 221 -2.16 -10.19 10.85
CA SER A 221 -2.74 -8.89 10.56
C SER A 221 -4.26 -8.96 10.44
N VAL A 222 -4.93 -7.85 10.70
CA VAL A 222 -6.27 -7.55 10.21
C VAL A 222 -6.13 -6.59 9.04
N THR A 223 -6.81 -6.86 7.93
CA THR A 223 -6.61 -6.13 6.68
C THR A 223 -7.92 -5.91 5.94
N LEU A 224 -8.05 -4.76 5.26
CA LEU A 224 -9.04 -4.60 4.21
C LEU A 224 -8.74 -5.59 3.07
N GLY A 225 -9.77 -6.10 2.43
CA GLY A 225 -9.60 -6.94 1.25
C GLY A 225 -9.32 -6.12 -0.01
N LEU A 226 -8.91 -6.80 -1.09
CA LEU A 226 -8.73 -6.13 -2.38
C LEU A 226 -10.04 -5.59 -2.93
N ARG A 227 -11.18 -6.22 -2.61
CA ARG A 227 -12.49 -5.71 -3.00
C ARG A 227 -12.72 -4.31 -2.45
N GLU A 228 -12.43 -4.06 -1.16
CA GLU A 228 -12.54 -2.73 -0.56
C GLU A 228 -11.49 -1.78 -1.14
N CYS A 229 -10.23 -2.19 -1.22
CA CYS A 229 -9.14 -1.33 -1.71
C CYS A 229 -9.33 -0.89 -3.17
N LEU A 230 -9.88 -1.76 -4.02
CA LEU A 230 -10.11 -1.49 -5.44
C LEU A 230 -11.51 -0.92 -5.74
N SER A 231 -12.37 -0.72 -4.74
CA SER A 231 -13.68 -0.11 -4.92
C SER A 231 -13.64 1.42 -4.99
N ALA A 232 -12.51 2.02 -4.66
CA ALA A 232 -12.35 3.48 -4.71
C ALA A 232 -12.45 4.02 -6.14
N LYS A 233 -12.85 5.28 -6.29
CA LYS A 233 -12.83 5.96 -7.60
C LYS A 233 -11.41 6.10 -8.15
N ARG A 234 -10.42 6.24 -7.25
CA ARG A 234 -8.99 6.37 -7.57
C ARG A 234 -8.16 5.45 -6.68
N VAL A 235 -7.18 4.76 -7.27
CA VAL A 235 -6.22 3.93 -6.52
C VAL A 235 -4.81 4.42 -6.81
N ARG A 236 -4.08 4.75 -5.76
CA ARG A 236 -2.72 5.28 -5.81
C ARG A 236 -1.84 4.42 -4.92
N VAL A 237 -0.85 3.76 -5.50
CA VAL A 237 0.09 2.94 -4.74
C VAL A 237 1.51 3.44 -4.93
N TYR A 238 2.29 3.38 -3.84
CA TYR A 238 3.58 4.04 -3.73
C TYR A 238 4.63 3.13 -3.12
N SER A 239 5.89 3.26 -3.53
CA SER A 239 7.02 2.63 -2.86
C SER A 239 8.28 3.43 -2.99
N ASP A 240 8.92 3.69 -1.84
CA ASP A 240 10.23 4.29 -1.67
C ASP A 240 11.27 3.31 -1.08
N THR A 241 10.96 2.02 -1.04
CA THR A 241 11.74 1.04 -0.27
C THR A 241 12.85 0.32 -1.08
N GLY A 242 13.06 0.70 -2.34
CA GLY A 242 14.20 0.20 -3.13
C GLY A 242 14.18 -1.31 -3.38
N ALA A 243 15.30 -1.98 -3.10
CA ALA A 243 15.65 -3.34 -3.50
C ALA A 243 14.60 -4.45 -3.24
N TRP A 244 13.75 -4.29 -2.26
CA TRP A 244 12.77 -5.30 -1.86
C TRP A 244 11.58 -5.43 -2.80
N LYS A 245 11.30 -4.40 -3.58
CA LYS A 245 10.05 -4.25 -4.33
C LYS A 245 10.25 -4.12 -5.82
N GLN A 246 11.48 -4.19 -6.25
CA GLN A 246 11.89 -4.01 -7.65
C GLN A 246 11.26 -5.06 -8.57
N THR A 247 11.29 -6.33 -8.18
CA THR A 247 10.65 -7.43 -8.94
C THR A 247 9.13 -7.28 -8.96
N ALA A 248 8.51 -6.99 -7.81
CA ALA A 248 7.06 -6.80 -7.74
C ALA A 248 6.58 -5.64 -8.64
N LEU A 249 7.36 -4.55 -8.71
CA LEU A 249 7.10 -3.46 -9.64
C LEU A 249 7.09 -3.97 -11.09
N ARG A 250 8.13 -4.70 -11.52
CA ARG A 250 8.21 -5.24 -12.89
C ARG A 250 7.01 -6.12 -13.23
N VAL A 251 6.65 -7.02 -12.30
CA VAL A 251 5.50 -7.91 -12.47
C VAL A 251 4.20 -7.11 -12.59
N ALA A 252 4.01 -6.09 -11.76
CA ALA A 252 2.82 -5.24 -11.82
C ALA A 252 2.69 -4.47 -13.13
N LEU A 253 3.83 -4.02 -13.69
CA LEU A 253 3.84 -3.23 -14.91
C LEU A 253 3.63 -4.08 -16.18
N PHE A 254 4.10 -5.34 -16.20
CA PHE A 254 4.22 -6.10 -17.45
C PHE A 254 3.49 -7.44 -17.49
N SER A 255 3.25 -8.12 -16.35
CA SER A 255 2.57 -9.42 -16.36
C SER A 255 1.05 -9.29 -16.59
N GLN A 256 0.40 -10.39 -16.90
CA GLN A 256 -1.06 -10.51 -16.73
C GLN A 256 -1.41 -10.52 -15.24
N PRO A 257 -2.64 -10.15 -14.85
CA PRO A 257 -3.10 -10.29 -13.48
C PRO A 257 -2.87 -11.69 -12.94
N THR A 258 -2.27 -11.77 -11.74
CA THR A 258 -1.95 -13.04 -11.08
C THR A 258 -2.14 -12.94 -9.57
N ALA A 259 -2.59 -14.03 -8.95
CA ALA A 259 -2.71 -14.12 -7.50
C ALA A 259 -1.34 -14.11 -6.81
N GLU A 260 -0.27 -14.50 -7.50
CA GLU A 260 1.09 -14.54 -6.97
C GLU A 260 1.61 -13.14 -6.62
N TYR A 261 1.18 -12.13 -7.39
CA TYR A 261 1.47 -10.70 -7.16
C TYR A 261 0.17 -9.90 -7.19
N PRO A 262 -0.58 -9.80 -6.10
CA PRO A 262 -1.91 -9.22 -6.07
C PRO A 262 -2.01 -7.78 -6.60
N MET A 263 -0.93 -6.98 -6.50
CA MET A 263 -0.90 -5.63 -7.08
C MET A 263 -1.11 -5.61 -8.60
N THR A 264 -0.94 -6.74 -9.30
CA THR A 264 -1.28 -6.85 -10.73
C THR A 264 -2.75 -6.60 -11.01
N LEU A 265 -3.63 -6.75 -10.00
CA LEU A 265 -5.05 -6.43 -10.09
C LEU A 265 -5.33 -4.93 -10.27
N LEU A 266 -4.36 -4.05 -9.97
CA LEU A 266 -4.43 -2.61 -10.29
C LEU A 266 -4.66 -2.36 -11.79
N GLN A 267 -4.18 -3.26 -12.65
CA GLN A 267 -4.39 -3.20 -14.10
C GLN A 267 -5.87 -3.26 -14.51
N THR A 268 -6.72 -3.77 -13.65
CA THR A 268 -8.17 -3.90 -13.88
C THR A 268 -8.97 -2.71 -13.36
N HIS A 269 -8.31 -1.75 -12.73
CA HIS A 269 -8.95 -0.56 -12.18
C HIS A 269 -8.85 0.62 -13.17
N PRO A 270 -9.95 1.34 -13.45
CA PRO A 270 -9.97 2.40 -14.48
C PRO A 270 -9.06 3.60 -14.16
N ASP A 271 -8.82 3.88 -12.89
CA ASP A 271 -7.99 5.00 -12.44
C ASP A 271 -6.98 4.56 -11.38
N ALA A 272 -6.14 3.56 -11.70
CA ALA A 272 -5.00 3.17 -10.90
C ALA A 272 -3.70 3.82 -11.38
N LEU A 273 -2.83 4.17 -10.43
CA LEU A 273 -1.49 4.69 -10.70
C LEU A 273 -0.50 4.07 -9.71
N VAL A 274 0.57 3.50 -10.24
CA VAL A 274 1.73 3.01 -9.49
C VAL A 274 2.81 4.08 -9.52
N THR A 275 3.33 4.45 -8.35
CA THR A 275 4.43 5.41 -8.23
C THR A 275 5.60 4.77 -7.49
N ALA A 276 6.80 4.82 -8.06
CA ALA A 276 8.02 4.31 -7.44
C ALA A 276 9.14 5.35 -7.50
N THR A 277 10.06 5.29 -6.53
CA THR A 277 11.32 6.03 -6.60
C THR A 277 12.25 5.43 -7.65
N GLU A 278 13.25 6.19 -8.09
CA GLU A 278 14.30 5.68 -8.99
C GLU A 278 14.97 4.43 -8.40
N GLU A 279 15.25 4.41 -7.11
CA GLU A 279 15.84 3.25 -6.43
C GLU A 279 14.93 2.01 -6.54
N THR A 280 13.62 2.16 -6.34
CA THR A 280 12.66 1.06 -6.51
C THR A 280 12.49 0.67 -8.00
N ALA A 281 12.71 1.60 -8.90
CA ALA A 281 12.64 1.35 -10.35
C ALA A 281 13.87 0.63 -10.91
N ARG A 282 15.05 0.77 -10.32
CA ARG A 282 16.25 0.00 -10.69
C ARG A 282 16.03 -1.48 -10.43
N HIS A 283 16.78 -2.32 -11.12
CA HIS A 283 16.74 -3.76 -10.86
C HIS A 283 18.14 -4.36 -11.04
N PRO A 284 18.63 -5.22 -10.13
CA PRO A 284 19.97 -5.80 -10.25
C PRO A 284 20.25 -6.46 -11.60
N ILE A 285 19.27 -7.09 -12.22
CA ILE A 285 19.41 -7.71 -13.55
C ILE A 285 19.63 -6.63 -14.63
N SER A 286 18.93 -5.50 -14.56
CA SER A 286 19.14 -4.40 -15.54
C SER A 286 20.48 -3.67 -15.33
N GLU A 287 21.00 -3.68 -14.12
CA GLU A 287 22.28 -3.07 -13.75
C GLU A 287 23.50 -3.98 -14.06
N ASN A 288 23.25 -5.28 -14.26
CA ASN A 288 24.27 -6.30 -14.53
C ASN A 288 23.88 -7.15 -15.75
N PRO A 289 23.96 -6.58 -16.96
CA PRO A 289 23.49 -7.24 -18.18
C PRO A 289 24.30 -8.50 -18.54
N ASP A 290 25.47 -8.68 -17.96
CA ASP A 290 26.35 -9.84 -18.18
C ASP A 290 25.97 -11.04 -17.31
N TRP A 291 24.97 -10.94 -16.43
CA TRP A 291 24.53 -12.06 -15.64
C TRP A 291 23.75 -13.07 -16.48
N GLU A 292 24.15 -14.34 -16.40
CA GLU A 292 23.49 -15.46 -17.09
C GLU A 292 22.69 -16.29 -16.08
N PHE A 293 21.41 -16.57 -16.42
CA PHE A 293 20.49 -17.32 -15.56
C PHE A 293 19.95 -18.60 -16.22
N PHE A 294 20.21 -18.80 -17.53
CA PHE A 294 19.66 -19.90 -18.30
C PHE A 294 20.67 -20.51 -19.28
#